data_f9676c8b4ba98d24ef26fa38e88922f1
#
_entry.id   f9676c8b4ba98d24ef26fa38e88922f1
#
_cell.length_a   1.000
_cell.length_b   1.000
_cell.length_c   1.000
_cell.angle_alpha   90.00
_cell.angle_beta   90.00
_cell.angle_gamma   90.00
#
_symmetry.space_group_name_H-M   'P 1'
#
loop_
_entity.id
_entity.type
_entity.pdbx_description
1 polymer ?
#
loop_
_entity_poly.entity_id
_entity_poly.type
_entity_poly.pdbx_seq_one_letter_code
_entity_poly.pdbx_strand_id
1 'polypeptide(L)'
;MLKTLKKFFDFCGKENRKLFVTSVWLGVVSAICSAMRIPAAAIVIQALLTKNVTVATLRTSLGIIVISLFITIAINMKATMLQTRAGYRACASKRIEIAEHLRYLPMGRFNDNSLGEVTSVTTNTMENMANIATRVVMVTTRGFLTSGIIAAMMFLFDWRMGLITLTGLVLFFAVNAAMQRAEQALSQRKFNADERLVSKVLEYVQGIAEVKNFDLTHDSAAQVHGAVEEARKASFAMEIPSVLYMLAQFIVNKLTGAAVCTAAIVFYFGGTMELTNCLLMLICSFILFEQLDSAGSFSSLFRSIDIGVDKANAILRVEPMDIDGEELAPERVDIALSHVNFSYDSKPILQIDEKNSDSERSDLLSDIQQYPRTDCLTGARVAALPIYFFFLYPQSQYGPPEARVYCRTKFVTPPASLIV
;
A
#
# COMPACT_ATOMS: atom_id res chain seq x y z
N MET A 1 7.98 -3.03 -10.20
CA MET A 1 7.04 -1.96 -10.49
C MET A 1 5.69 -2.46 -11.04
N LEU A 2 5.60 -3.05 -12.23
CA LEU A 2 4.34 -3.61 -12.76
C LEU A 2 3.72 -4.68 -11.84
N LYS A 3 4.55 -5.51 -11.21
CA LYS A 3 4.09 -6.51 -10.23
C LYS A 3 3.47 -5.87 -9.00
N THR A 4 4.10 -4.83 -8.45
CA THR A 4 3.58 -4.06 -7.30
C THR A 4 2.29 -3.34 -7.65
N LEU A 5 2.22 -2.74 -8.86
CA LEU A 5 1.01 -2.09 -9.34
C LEU A 5 -0.16 -3.08 -9.49
N LYS A 6 0.11 -4.26 -10.06
CA LYS A 6 -0.90 -5.34 -10.14
C LYS A 6 -1.38 -5.77 -8.75
N LYS A 7 -0.44 -6.01 -7.83
CA LYS A 7 -0.74 -6.37 -6.43
C LYS A 7 -1.60 -5.31 -5.74
N PHE A 8 -1.28 -4.02 -5.95
CA PHE A 8 -2.08 -2.92 -5.43
C PHE A 8 -3.49 -2.87 -6.07
N PHE A 9 -3.61 -3.08 -7.38
CA PHE A 9 -4.92 -3.11 -8.03
C PHE A 9 -5.77 -4.31 -7.59
N ASP A 10 -5.15 -5.47 -7.34
CA ASP A 10 -5.84 -6.64 -6.80
C ASP A 10 -6.28 -6.38 -5.34
N PHE A 11 -5.46 -5.69 -4.55
CA PHE A 11 -5.79 -5.23 -3.20
C PHE A 11 -6.98 -4.25 -3.17
N CYS A 12 -7.11 -3.37 -4.17
CA CYS A 12 -8.18 -2.36 -4.23
C CYS A 12 -9.59 -2.93 -4.43
N GLY A 13 -9.73 -4.20 -4.81
CA GLY A 13 -11.02 -4.82 -5.13
C GLY A 13 -11.56 -4.47 -6.53
N LYS A 14 -12.56 -5.24 -6.98
CA LYS A 14 -13.04 -5.19 -8.38
C LYS A 14 -13.59 -3.83 -8.81
N GLU A 15 -14.32 -3.14 -7.94
CA GLU A 15 -14.93 -1.84 -8.26
C GLU A 15 -13.90 -0.72 -8.38
N ASN A 16 -13.01 -0.61 -7.39
CA ASN A 16 -11.97 0.42 -7.38
C ASN A 16 -10.95 0.19 -8.49
N ARG A 17 -10.65 -1.07 -8.81
CA ARG A 17 -9.81 -1.43 -9.95
C ARG A 17 -10.36 -0.89 -11.28
N LYS A 18 -11.68 -0.94 -11.51
CA LYS A 18 -12.30 -0.34 -12.72
C LYS A 18 -12.04 1.17 -12.80
N LEU A 19 -12.15 1.88 -11.67
CA LEU A 19 -11.88 3.31 -11.63
C LEU A 19 -10.41 3.63 -11.94
N PHE A 20 -9.46 2.85 -11.41
CA PHE A 20 -8.04 2.99 -11.72
C PHE A 20 -7.75 2.71 -13.20
N VAL A 21 -8.28 1.63 -13.76
CA VAL A 21 -8.12 1.30 -15.18
C VAL A 21 -8.69 2.40 -16.07
N THR A 22 -9.89 2.91 -15.76
CA THR A 22 -10.48 4.02 -16.49
C THR A 22 -9.60 5.28 -16.44
N SER A 23 -9.01 5.57 -15.26
CA SER A 23 -8.10 6.72 -15.13
C SER A 23 -6.81 6.55 -15.93
N VAL A 24 -6.27 5.33 -16.02
CA VAL A 24 -5.11 5.01 -16.87
C VAL A 24 -5.44 5.23 -18.35
N TRP A 25 -6.61 4.77 -18.82
CA TRP A 25 -7.07 5.03 -20.18
C TRP A 25 -7.25 6.51 -20.47
N LEU A 26 -7.82 7.27 -19.54
CA LEU A 26 -7.86 8.74 -19.64
C LEU A 26 -6.46 9.35 -19.69
N GLY A 27 -5.51 8.75 -18.95
CA GLY A 27 -4.10 9.13 -19.00
C GLY A 27 -3.48 8.92 -20.38
N VAL A 28 -3.79 7.80 -21.07
CA VAL A 28 -3.36 7.56 -22.46
C VAL A 28 -3.91 8.63 -23.40
N VAL A 29 -5.20 8.92 -23.32
CA VAL A 29 -5.82 9.97 -24.16
C VAL A 29 -5.20 11.34 -23.87
N SER A 30 -4.98 11.66 -22.59
CA SER A 30 -4.31 12.89 -22.18
C SER A 30 -2.88 13.01 -22.75
N ALA A 31 -2.13 11.90 -22.74
CA ALA A 31 -0.77 11.86 -23.26
C ALA A 31 -0.74 12.06 -24.78
N ILE A 32 -1.68 11.46 -25.52
CA ILE A 32 -1.84 11.68 -26.95
C ILE A 32 -2.20 13.14 -27.25
N CYS A 33 -3.17 13.71 -26.52
CA CYS A 33 -3.54 15.12 -26.66
C CYS A 33 -2.36 16.06 -26.35
N SER A 34 -1.56 15.75 -25.33
CA SER A 34 -0.36 16.51 -25.00
C SER A 34 0.72 16.43 -26.09
N ALA A 35 0.86 15.27 -26.73
CA ALA A 35 1.82 15.06 -27.83
C ALA A 35 1.45 15.88 -29.09
N MET A 36 0.18 16.27 -29.28
CA MET A 36 -0.24 17.12 -30.39
C MET A 36 0.42 18.50 -30.41
N ARG A 37 1.04 18.92 -29.32
CA ARG A 37 1.84 20.16 -29.28
C ARG A 37 3.09 20.07 -30.13
N ILE A 38 3.64 18.86 -30.35
CA ILE A 38 4.83 18.62 -31.17
C ILE A 38 4.55 18.95 -32.66
N PRO A 39 3.52 18.36 -33.30
CA PRO A 39 3.18 18.75 -34.66
C PRO A 39 2.74 20.24 -34.78
N ALA A 40 2.12 20.83 -33.76
CA ALA A 40 1.83 22.25 -33.77
C ALA A 40 3.10 23.11 -33.80
N ALA A 41 4.14 22.72 -33.02
CA ALA A 41 5.46 23.37 -33.10
C ALA A 41 6.13 23.14 -34.47
N ALA A 42 5.96 21.95 -35.07
CA ALA A 42 6.48 21.64 -36.41
C ALA A 42 5.97 22.62 -37.46
N ILE A 43 4.66 22.89 -37.45
CA ILE A 43 4.03 23.84 -38.39
C ILE A 43 4.68 25.23 -38.30
N VAL A 44 4.94 25.71 -37.09
CA VAL A 44 5.57 27.04 -36.88
C VAL A 44 7.02 27.03 -37.33
N ILE A 45 7.79 26.00 -36.97
CA ILE A 45 9.19 25.86 -37.34
C ILE A 45 9.31 25.81 -38.87
N GLN A 46 8.50 25.01 -39.53
CA GLN A 46 8.49 24.90 -40.99
C GLN A 46 8.15 26.24 -41.66
N ALA A 47 7.13 26.96 -41.18
CA ALA A 47 6.76 28.27 -41.69
C ALA A 47 7.87 29.31 -41.52
N LEU A 48 8.61 29.26 -40.41
CA LEU A 48 9.75 30.14 -40.16
C LEU A 48 10.92 29.84 -41.12
N LEU A 49 11.22 28.53 -41.34
CA LEU A 49 12.31 28.12 -42.21
C LEU A 49 12.04 28.42 -43.69
N THR A 50 10.78 28.28 -44.13
CA THR A 50 10.36 28.61 -45.48
C THR A 50 10.12 30.10 -45.71
N LYS A 51 10.31 30.95 -44.68
CA LYS A 51 10.02 32.38 -44.66
C LYS A 51 8.58 32.74 -45.09
N ASN A 52 7.67 31.79 -44.98
CA ASN A 52 6.28 31.92 -45.39
C ASN A 52 5.36 31.92 -44.17
N VAL A 53 5.61 32.84 -43.23
CA VAL A 53 4.82 32.98 -42.01
C VAL A 53 3.54 33.75 -42.35
N THR A 54 2.43 33.01 -42.39
CA THR A 54 1.10 33.62 -42.63
C THR A 54 0.31 33.69 -41.33
N VAL A 55 -0.56 34.67 -41.17
CA VAL A 55 -1.47 34.75 -40.01
C VAL A 55 -2.32 33.49 -39.86
N ALA A 56 -2.61 32.81 -40.97
CA ALA A 56 -3.32 31.53 -40.96
C ALA A 56 -2.51 30.42 -40.28
N THR A 57 -1.20 30.29 -40.56
CA THR A 57 -0.32 29.28 -39.93
C THR A 57 -0.17 29.52 -38.44
N LEU A 58 -0.06 30.79 -38.04
CA LEU A 58 0.00 31.17 -36.61
C LEU A 58 -1.31 30.80 -35.89
N ARG A 59 -2.46 31.15 -36.51
CA ARG A 59 -3.78 30.87 -35.96
C ARG A 59 -4.04 29.34 -35.83
N THR A 60 -3.66 28.55 -36.82
CA THR A 60 -3.83 27.10 -36.79
C THR A 60 -2.96 26.45 -35.72
N SER A 61 -1.68 26.80 -35.62
CA SER A 61 -0.78 26.28 -34.61
C SER A 61 -1.24 26.68 -33.18
N LEU A 62 -1.55 27.97 -32.99
CA LEU A 62 -2.07 28.47 -31.71
C LEU A 62 -3.38 27.76 -31.33
N GLY A 63 -4.29 27.56 -32.30
CA GLY A 63 -5.55 26.84 -32.11
C GLY A 63 -5.33 25.42 -31.63
N ILE A 64 -4.42 24.67 -32.28
CA ILE A 64 -4.07 23.31 -31.88
C ILE A 64 -3.50 23.28 -30.46
N ILE A 65 -2.59 24.20 -30.12
CA ILE A 65 -1.99 24.27 -28.78
C ILE A 65 -3.05 24.57 -27.71
N VAL A 66 -3.91 25.58 -27.95
CA VAL A 66 -4.94 26.00 -27.00
C VAL A 66 -5.98 24.86 -26.79
N ILE A 67 -6.49 24.29 -27.87
CA ILE A 67 -7.45 23.18 -27.81
C ILE A 67 -6.83 21.99 -27.08
N SER A 68 -5.61 21.60 -27.46
CA SER A 68 -4.87 20.51 -26.80
C SER A 68 -4.69 20.77 -25.30
N LEU A 69 -4.39 22.01 -24.92
CA LEU A 69 -4.20 22.40 -23.52
C LEU A 69 -5.50 22.24 -22.73
N PHE A 70 -6.62 22.79 -23.22
CA PHE A 70 -7.91 22.68 -22.54
C PHE A 70 -8.38 21.23 -22.40
N ILE A 71 -8.27 20.43 -23.46
CA ILE A 71 -8.62 19.01 -23.44
C ILE A 71 -7.75 18.25 -22.44
N THR A 72 -6.44 18.50 -22.46
CA THR A 72 -5.49 17.86 -21.54
C THR A 72 -5.80 18.20 -20.08
N ILE A 73 -6.12 19.47 -19.77
CA ILE A 73 -6.49 19.91 -18.41
C ILE A 73 -7.79 19.21 -17.96
N ALA A 74 -8.82 19.20 -18.81
CA ALA A 74 -10.10 18.59 -18.49
C ALA A 74 -9.98 17.09 -18.23
N ILE A 75 -9.23 16.38 -19.10
CA ILE A 75 -9.00 14.93 -18.94
C ILE A 75 -8.16 14.64 -17.68
N ASN A 76 -7.09 15.40 -17.44
CA ASN A 76 -6.25 15.23 -16.27
C ASN A 76 -7.03 15.46 -14.96
N MET A 77 -7.90 16.47 -14.93
CA MET A 77 -8.75 16.73 -13.78
C MET A 77 -9.68 15.54 -13.48
N LYS A 78 -10.33 14.99 -14.50
CA LYS A 78 -11.17 13.79 -14.35
C LYS A 78 -10.34 12.56 -13.95
N ALA A 79 -9.21 12.33 -14.59
CA ALA A 79 -8.33 11.19 -14.27
C ALA A 79 -7.84 11.26 -12.83
N THR A 80 -7.39 12.43 -12.37
CA THR A 80 -6.95 12.66 -10.99
C THR A 80 -8.08 12.42 -9.99
N MET A 81 -9.29 12.95 -10.26
CA MET A 81 -10.45 12.71 -9.39
C MET A 81 -10.81 11.23 -9.28
N LEU A 82 -10.78 10.49 -10.40
CA LEU A 82 -11.06 9.05 -10.40
C LEU A 82 -10.02 8.27 -9.61
N GLN A 83 -8.73 8.59 -9.76
CA GLN A 83 -7.66 7.96 -9.02
C GLN A 83 -7.74 8.23 -7.53
N THR A 84 -7.97 9.50 -7.15
CA THR A 84 -8.14 9.89 -5.75
C THR A 84 -9.32 9.16 -5.12
N ARG A 85 -10.47 9.16 -5.78
CA ARG A 85 -11.64 8.39 -5.32
C ARG A 85 -11.33 6.91 -5.17
N ALA A 86 -10.68 6.31 -6.16
CA ALA A 86 -10.35 4.89 -6.13
C ALA A 86 -9.39 4.54 -4.99
N GLY A 87 -8.33 5.36 -4.77
CA GLY A 87 -7.35 5.14 -3.72
C GLY A 87 -7.94 5.24 -2.31
N TYR A 88 -8.65 6.34 -2.03
CA TYR A 88 -9.27 6.52 -0.71
C TYR A 88 -10.40 5.51 -0.44
N ARG A 89 -11.24 5.20 -1.44
CA ARG A 89 -12.27 4.16 -1.29
C ARG A 89 -11.68 2.78 -1.07
N ALA A 90 -10.60 2.43 -1.78
CA ALA A 90 -9.92 1.15 -1.58
C ALA A 90 -9.40 1.01 -0.15
N CYS A 91 -8.71 2.03 0.38
CA CYS A 91 -8.22 2.02 1.75
C CYS A 91 -9.36 2.01 2.78
N ALA A 92 -10.43 2.79 2.55
CA ALA A 92 -11.61 2.77 3.42
C ALA A 92 -12.29 1.39 3.44
N SER A 93 -12.50 0.78 2.28
CA SER A 93 -13.09 -0.57 2.19
C SER A 93 -12.22 -1.61 2.88
N LYS A 94 -10.89 -1.50 2.76
CA LYS A 94 -9.97 -2.42 3.44
C LYS A 94 -9.92 -2.20 4.95
N ARG A 95 -10.08 -0.97 5.45
CA ARG A 95 -10.24 -0.70 6.89
C ARG A 95 -11.48 -1.41 7.44
N ILE A 96 -12.60 -1.34 6.71
CA ILE A 96 -13.85 -2.03 7.10
C ILE A 96 -13.64 -3.54 7.06
N GLU A 97 -13.05 -4.07 6.00
CA GLU A 97 -12.76 -5.50 5.85
C GLU A 97 -11.85 -6.03 6.98
N ILE A 98 -10.81 -5.26 7.34
CA ILE A 98 -9.95 -5.60 8.49
C ILE A 98 -10.77 -5.55 9.79
N ALA A 99 -11.57 -4.53 10.02
CA ALA A 99 -12.38 -4.40 11.22
C ALA A 99 -13.41 -5.55 11.35
N GLU A 100 -14.04 -5.94 10.26
CA GLU A 100 -14.94 -7.10 10.22
C GLU A 100 -14.18 -8.40 10.47
N HIS A 101 -13.00 -8.57 9.87
CA HIS A 101 -12.16 -9.75 10.07
C HIS A 101 -11.69 -9.88 11.53
N LEU A 102 -11.30 -8.78 12.17
CA LEU A 102 -10.90 -8.75 13.58
C LEU A 102 -12.00 -9.26 14.52
N ARG A 103 -13.26 -9.07 14.16
CA ARG A 103 -14.42 -9.53 14.93
C ARG A 103 -14.43 -11.05 15.10
N TYR A 104 -13.87 -11.76 14.14
CA TYR A 104 -13.87 -13.23 14.08
C TYR A 104 -12.50 -13.84 14.42
N LEU A 105 -11.52 -13.04 14.83
CA LEU A 105 -10.22 -13.57 15.26
C LEU A 105 -10.26 -14.11 16.68
N PRO A 106 -9.52 -15.20 16.97
CA PRO A 106 -9.40 -15.73 18.31
C PRO A 106 -8.73 -14.71 19.25
N MET A 107 -9.26 -14.60 20.46
CA MET A 107 -8.83 -13.60 21.45
C MET A 107 -7.37 -13.75 21.89
N GLY A 108 -6.81 -14.96 21.83
CA GLY A 108 -5.39 -15.18 22.11
C GLY A 108 -4.42 -14.45 21.17
N ARG A 109 -4.92 -13.93 20.06
CA ARG A 109 -4.14 -13.08 19.14
C ARG A 109 -4.08 -11.61 19.55
N PHE A 110 -4.95 -11.18 20.47
CA PHE A 110 -4.99 -9.79 20.93
C PHE A 110 -4.08 -9.60 22.15
N ASN A 111 -2.78 -9.61 21.93
CA ASN A 111 -1.80 -9.13 22.90
C ASN A 111 -1.46 -7.66 22.62
N ASP A 112 -0.77 -6.99 23.53
CA ASP A 112 -0.44 -5.55 23.42
C ASP A 112 0.30 -5.22 22.13
N ASN A 113 1.19 -6.10 21.69
CA ASN A 113 1.97 -5.93 20.46
C ASN A 113 1.09 -6.04 19.22
N SER A 114 0.22 -7.05 19.14
CA SER A 114 -0.66 -7.26 17.99
C SER A 114 -1.73 -6.18 17.88
N LEU A 115 -2.24 -5.69 19.01
CA LEU A 115 -3.19 -4.58 19.04
C LEU A 115 -2.56 -3.29 18.50
N GLY A 116 -1.31 -3.00 18.91
CA GLY A 116 -0.53 -1.90 18.39
C GLY A 116 -0.27 -1.99 16.90
N GLU A 117 0.09 -3.18 16.39
CA GLU A 117 0.29 -3.42 14.96
C GLU A 117 -0.99 -3.22 14.15
N VAL A 118 -2.11 -3.82 14.57
CA VAL A 118 -3.40 -3.69 13.90
C VAL A 118 -3.86 -2.23 13.87
N THR A 119 -3.72 -1.52 15.00
CA THR A 119 -4.05 -0.09 15.09
C THR A 119 -3.19 0.73 14.14
N SER A 120 -1.88 0.50 14.11
CA SER A 120 -0.96 1.19 13.20
C SER A 120 -1.27 0.92 11.73
N VAL A 121 -1.64 -0.32 11.39
CA VAL A 121 -2.01 -0.66 10.00
C VAL A 121 -3.32 -0.01 9.59
N THR A 122 -4.35 -0.08 10.42
CA THR A 122 -5.68 0.47 10.08
C THR A 122 -5.70 2.00 10.06
N THR A 123 -4.88 2.67 10.86
CA THR A 123 -4.78 4.14 10.90
C THR A 123 -3.69 4.65 9.95
N ASN A 124 -2.43 4.56 10.37
CA ASN A 124 -1.31 5.22 9.71
C ASN A 124 -0.95 4.59 8.36
N THR A 125 -0.86 3.23 8.31
CA THR A 125 -0.44 2.57 7.08
C THR A 125 -1.48 2.75 5.98
N MET A 126 -2.77 2.61 6.28
CA MET A 126 -3.84 2.82 5.30
C MET A 126 -3.93 4.28 4.84
N GLU A 127 -3.72 5.26 5.74
CA GLU A 127 -3.73 6.69 5.37
C GLU A 127 -2.54 7.03 4.47
N ASN A 128 -1.35 6.62 4.87
CA ASN A 128 -0.14 6.82 4.05
C ASN A 128 -0.25 6.14 2.69
N MET A 129 -0.81 4.92 2.66
CA MET A 129 -1.01 4.19 1.42
C MET A 129 -2.03 4.88 0.51
N ALA A 130 -3.13 5.43 1.03
CA ALA A 130 -4.09 6.20 0.25
C ALA A 130 -3.44 7.42 -0.39
N ASN A 131 -2.65 8.18 0.37
CA ASN A 131 -1.97 9.39 -0.09
C ASN A 131 -0.87 9.09 -1.11
N ILE A 132 0.03 8.15 -0.77
CA ILE A 132 1.19 7.80 -1.61
C ILE A 132 0.74 7.07 -2.88
N ALA A 133 -0.11 6.04 -2.76
CA ALA A 133 -0.51 5.22 -3.90
C ALA A 133 -1.21 6.03 -4.98
N THR A 134 -2.14 6.91 -4.59
CA THR A 134 -2.84 7.79 -5.54
C THR A 134 -1.86 8.68 -6.30
N ARG A 135 -0.94 9.32 -5.58
CA ARG A 135 0.03 10.24 -6.16
C ARG A 135 1.07 9.54 -7.03
N VAL A 136 1.63 8.45 -6.54
CA VAL A 136 2.66 7.65 -7.23
C VAL A 136 2.11 7.03 -8.51
N VAL A 137 0.94 6.39 -8.44
CA VAL A 137 0.30 5.80 -9.62
C VAL A 137 0.03 6.88 -10.67
N MET A 138 -0.46 8.05 -10.27
CA MET A 138 -0.76 9.15 -11.18
C MET A 138 0.49 9.65 -11.91
N VAL A 139 1.54 10.05 -11.17
CA VAL A 139 2.74 10.66 -11.74
C VAL A 139 3.50 9.66 -12.61
N THR A 140 3.67 8.44 -12.10
CA THR A 140 4.45 7.42 -12.80
C THR A 140 3.74 6.93 -14.06
N THR A 141 2.44 6.62 -13.98
CA THR A 141 1.67 6.20 -15.15
C THR A 141 1.68 7.28 -16.23
N ARG A 142 1.43 8.53 -15.84
CA ARG A 142 1.43 9.67 -16.76
C ARG A 142 2.81 9.88 -17.39
N GLY A 143 3.87 9.87 -16.59
CA GLY A 143 5.23 10.07 -17.08
C GLY A 143 5.63 8.99 -18.08
N PHE A 144 5.41 7.72 -17.77
CA PHE A 144 5.73 6.62 -18.71
C PHE A 144 4.87 6.62 -19.96
N LEU A 145 3.56 6.92 -19.85
CA LEU A 145 2.71 7.02 -21.04
C LEU A 145 3.13 8.16 -21.95
N THR A 146 3.39 9.34 -21.40
CA THR A 146 3.83 10.49 -22.19
C THR A 146 5.19 10.21 -22.83
N SER A 147 6.16 9.70 -22.07
CA SER A 147 7.48 9.35 -22.62
C SER A 147 7.38 8.26 -23.70
N GLY A 148 6.53 7.25 -23.51
CA GLY A 148 6.31 6.20 -24.50
C GLY A 148 5.71 6.72 -25.81
N ILE A 149 4.74 7.63 -25.73
CA ILE A 149 4.13 8.25 -26.93
C ILE A 149 5.13 9.13 -27.65
N ILE A 150 5.91 9.95 -26.92
CA ILE A 150 6.95 10.79 -27.55
C ILE A 150 8.03 9.90 -28.19
N ALA A 151 8.48 8.84 -27.54
CA ALA A 151 9.44 7.90 -28.10
C ALA A 151 8.89 7.22 -29.38
N ALA A 152 7.63 6.81 -29.35
CA ALA A 152 6.96 6.26 -30.54
C ALA A 152 6.88 7.30 -31.69
N MET A 153 6.58 8.55 -31.38
CA MET A 153 6.59 9.63 -32.38
C MET A 153 8.01 9.83 -32.94
N MET A 154 9.03 9.86 -32.11
CA MET A 154 10.43 9.98 -32.58
C MET A 154 10.81 8.82 -33.52
N PHE A 155 10.35 7.60 -33.20
CA PHE A 155 10.57 6.42 -34.06
C PHE A 155 9.83 6.50 -35.40
N LEU A 156 8.63 7.08 -35.43
CA LEU A 156 7.86 7.29 -36.66
C LEU A 156 8.46 8.36 -37.58
N PHE A 157 9.06 9.41 -36.98
CA PHE A 157 9.71 10.48 -37.75
C PHE A 157 11.06 10.02 -38.35
N ASP A 158 11.89 9.34 -37.53
CA ASP A 158 13.16 8.78 -37.98
C ASP A 158 13.50 7.55 -37.10
N TRP A 159 13.55 6.38 -37.75
CA TRP A 159 13.80 5.12 -37.06
C TRP A 159 15.18 5.08 -36.36
N ARG A 160 16.19 5.81 -36.88
CA ARG A 160 17.55 5.90 -36.30
C ARG A 160 17.49 6.64 -34.95
N MET A 161 16.77 7.75 -34.93
CA MET A 161 16.57 8.52 -33.71
C MET A 161 15.73 7.73 -32.69
N GLY A 162 14.74 6.99 -33.19
CA GLY A 162 13.95 6.07 -32.37
C GLY A 162 14.81 4.99 -31.71
N LEU A 163 15.78 4.42 -32.41
CA LEU A 163 16.71 3.41 -31.85
C LEU A 163 17.60 3.98 -30.74
N ILE A 164 18.15 5.18 -30.92
CA ILE A 164 18.95 5.85 -29.89
C ILE A 164 18.09 6.09 -28.63
N THR A 165 16.88 6.59 -28.82
CA THR A 165 15.92 6.82 -27.72
C THR A 165 15.52 5.53 -27.03
N LEU A 166 15.25 4.47 -27.78
CA LEU A 166 14.92 3.15 -27.24
C LEU A 166 16.06 2.56 -26.41
N THR A 167 17.31 2.70 -26.89
CA THR A 167 18.50 2.29 -26.13
C THR A 167 18.58 3.03 -24.78
N GLY A 168 18.35 4.34 -24.78
CA GLY A 168 18.28 5.14 -23.54
C GLY A 168 17.17 4.68 -22.59
N LEU A 169 15.99 4.38 -23.13
CA LEU A 169 14.87 3.85 -22.33
C LEU A 169 15.21 2.50 -21.70
N VAL A 170 15.80 1.59 -22.47
CA VAL A 170 16.24 0.28 -21.96
C VAL A 170 17.26 0.45 -20.84
N LEU A 171 18.23 1.34 -21.03
CA LEU A 171 19.26 1.63 -20.02
C LEU A 171 18.64 2.26 -18.74
N PHE A 172 17.70 3.18 -18.91
CA PHE A 172 16.93 3.76 -17.79
C PHE A 172 16.21 2.67 -16.99
N PHE A 173 15.48 1.77 -17.66
CA PHE A 173 14.77 0.69 -16.98
C PHE A 173 15.73 -0.33 -16.34
N ALA A 174 16.90 -0.56 -16.91
CA ALA A 174 17.93 -1.42 -16.33
C ALA A 174 18.46 -0.84 -15.02
N VAL A 175 18.81 0.46 -15.00
CA VAL A 175 19.24 1.16 -13.78
C VAL A 175 18.12 1.17 -12.73
N ASN A 176 16.87 1.43 -13.15
CA ASN A 176 15.72 1.38 -12.25
C ASN A 176 15.51 -0.02 -11.64
N ALA A 177 15.66 -1.07 -12.43
CA ALA A 177 15.57 -2.44 -11.94
C ALA A 177 16.68 -2.79 -10.94
N ALA A 178 17.92 -2.31 -11.20
CA ALA A 178 19.05 -2.48 -10.29
C ALA A 178 18.80 -1.76 -8.96
N MET A 179 18.32 -0.52 -9.00
CA MET A 179 17.90 0.26 -7.83
C MET A 179 16.86 -0.50 -6.99
N GLN A 180 15.79 -0.97 -7.59
CA GLN A 180 14.73 -1.70 -6.88
C GLN A 180 15.27 -2.96 -6.18
N ARG A 181 16.20 -3.68 -6.79
CA ARG A 181 16.85 -4.87 -6.17
C ARG A 181 17.72 -4.48 -4.98
N ALA A 182 18.52 -3.42 -5.11
CA ALA A 182 19.38 -2.94 -4.03
C ALA A 182 18.54 -2.44 -2.84
N GLU A 183 17.52 -1.66 -3.10
CA GLU A 183 16.60 -1.14 -2.07
C GLU A 183 15.84 -2.25 -1.35
N GLN A 184 15.55 -3.37 -2.00
CA GLN A 184 14.81 -4.47 -1.39
C GLN A 184 15.53 -5.06 -0.19
N ALA A 185 16.83 -5.23 -0.26
CA ALA A 185 17.64 -5.77 0.84
C ALA A 185 17.79 -4.77 1.99
N LEU A 186 17.95 -3.48 1.67
CA LEU A 186 18.18 -2.41 2.65
C LEU A 186 16.89 -1.98 3.36
N SER A 187 15.79 -1.98 2.66
CA SER A 187 14.47 -1.64 3.18
C SER A 187 14.06 -2.52 4.36
N GLN A 188 14.37 -3.83 4.33
CA GLN A 188 14.06 -4.71 5.45
C GLN A 188 14.88 -4.38 6.70
N ARG A 189 16.16 -4.01 6.54
CA ARG A 189 17.00 -3.59 7.67
C ARG A 189 16.49 -2.30 8.29
N LYS A 190 16.13 -1.32 7.45
CA LYS A 190 15.54 -0.07 7.94
C LYS A 190 14.24 -0.33 8.70
N PHE A 191 13.37 -1.14 8.14
CA PHE A 191 12.11 -1.49 8.77
C PHE A 191 12.30 -2.11 10.17
N ASN A 192 13.20 -3.09 10.29
CA ASN A 192 13.49 -3.72 11.57
C ASN A 192 14.11 -2.74 12.58
N ALA A 193 14.94 -1.81 12.13
CA ALA A 193 15.53 -0.78 12.99
C ALA A 193 14.48 0.24 13.47
N ASP A 194 13.56 0.66 12.59
CA ASP A 194 12.45 1.55 12.93
C ASP A 194 11.49 0.87 13.93
N GLU A 195 11.20 -0.42 13.77
CA GLU A 195 10.38 -1.21 14.69
C GLU A 195 11.02 -1.32 16.08
N ARG A 196 12.33 -1.60 16.15
CA ARG A 196 13.08 -1.61 17.42
C ARG A 196 13.06 -0.25 18.09
N LEU A 197 13.22 0.84 17.32
CA LEU A 197 13.14 2.20 17.84
C LEU A 197 11.79 2.45 18.48
N VAL A 198 10.70 2.13 17.78
CA VAL A 198 9.33 2.30 18.31
C VAL A 198 9.14 1.48 19.59
N SER A 199 9.58 0.22 19.60
CA SER A 199 9.50 -0.66 20.79
C SER A 199 10.25 -0.07 21.97
N LYS A 200 11.51 0.42 21.76
CA LYS A 200 12.30 1.00 22.85
C LYS A 200 11.75 2.33 23.36
N VAL A 201 11.15 3.15 22.49
CA VAL A 201 10.46 4.38 22.91
C VAL A 201 9.22 4.04 23.71
N LEU A 202 8.42 3.07 23.30
CA LEU A 202 7.23 2.65 24.06
C LEU A 202 7.60 2.08 25.41
N GLU A 203 8.61 1.20 25.49
CA GLU A 203 9.14 0.65 26.73
C GLU A 203 9.58 1.78 27.69
N TYR A 204 10.30 2.79 27.19
CA TYR A 204 10.73 3.95 27.97
C TYR A 204 9.55 4.77 28.48
N VAL A 205 8.56 5.04 27.62
CA VAL A 205 7.38 5.85 27.99
C VAL A 205 6.49 5.10 28.99
N GLN A 206 6.26 3.80 28.80
CA GLN A 206 5.48 2.98 29.71
C GLN A 206 6.17 2.82 31.06
N GLY A 207 7.48 2.65 31.08
CA GLY A 207 8.29 2.52 32.31
C GLY A 207 8.77 3.84 32.90
N ILE A 208 8.25 5.01 32.46
CA ILE A 208 8.79 6.33 32.89
C ILE A 208 8.63 6.58 34.39
N ALA A 209 7.65 5.97 35.02
CA ALA A 209 7.44 6.06 36.46
C ALA A 209 8.55 5.34 37.22
N GLU A 210 8.91 4.14 36.81
CA GLU A 210 9.99 3.34 37.37
C GLU A 210 11.34 4.00 37.11
N VAL A 211 11.57 4.50 35.90
CA VAL A 211 12.77 5.22 35.53
C VAL A 211 12.99 6.44 36.45
N LYS A 212 11.95 7.19 36.75
CA LYS A 212 12.01 8.34 37.66
C LYS A 212 12.18 7.94 39.11
N ASN A 213 11.48 6.89 39.58
CA ASN A 213 11.51 6.45 40.93
C ASN A 213 12.87 5.84 41.34
N PHE A 214 13.53 5.16 40.43
CA PHE A 214 14.80 4.47 40.65
C PHE A 214 16.02 5.19 40.06
N ASP A 215 15.85 6.41 39.55
CA ASP A 215 16.89 7.21 38.87
C ASP A 215 17.65 6.50 37.74
N LEU A 216 16.92 5.66 36.99
CA LEU A 216 17.45 4.89 35.85
C LEU A 216 17.47 5.73 34.55
N THR A 217 17.42 7.05 34.67
CA THR A 217 17.33 7.99 33.54
C THR A 217 18.50 7.83 32.57
N HIS A 218 19.71 7.62 33.07
CA HIS A 218 20.90 7.50 32.24
C HIS A 218 20.91 6.21 31.40
N ASP A 219 20.64 5.06 32.01
CA ASP A 219 20.71 3.76 31.34
C ASP A 219 19.54 3.56 30.36
N SER A 220 18.33 3.97 30.75
CA SER A 220 17.15 3.88 29.90
C SER A 220 17.23 4.86 28.72
N ALA A 221 17.75 6.07 28.92
CA ALA A 221 18.01 7.01 27.86
C ALA A 221 19.10 6.50 26.90
N ALA A 222 20.13 5.83 27.40
CA ALA A 222 21.19 5.24 26.56
C ALA A 222 20.64 4.15 25.61
N GLN A 223 19.68 3.33 26.06
CA GLN A 223 19.02 2.33 25.22
C GLN A 223 18.21 2.97 24.10
N VAL A 224 17.42 4.02 24.41
CA VAL A 224 16.68 4.77 23.40
C VAL A 224 17.62 5.45 22.41
N HIS A 225 18.70 6.07 22.91
CA HIS A 225 19.75 6.66 22.06
C HIS A 225 20.40 5.63 21.14
N GLY A 226 20.69 4.43 21.61
CA GLY A 226 21.21 3.33 20.82
C GLY A 226 20.26 2.94 19.69
N ALA A 227 18.97 2.82 19.97
CA ALA A 227 17.94 2.50 18.97
C ALA A 227 17.76 3.62 17.93
N VAL A 228 17.83 4.90 18.34
CA VAL A 228 17.81 6.06 17.43
C VAL A 228 19.02 6.00 16.48
N GLU A 229 20.21 5.72 17.02
CA GLU A 229 21.43 5.65 16.21
C GLU A 229 21.42 4.46 15.24
N GLU A 230 20.87 3.31 15.63
CA GLU A 230 20.66 2.16 14.76
C GLU A 230 19.68 2.51 13.62
N ALA A 231 18.55 3.13 13.93
CA ALA A 231 17.57 3.57 12.95
C ALA A 231 18.15 4.63 11.99
N ARG A 232 18.94 5.57 12.51
CA ARG A 232 19.67 6.55 11.72
C ARG A 232 20.63 5.88 10.74
N LYS A 233 21.47 4.95 11.22
CA LYS A 233 22.44 4.21 10.37
C LYS A 233 21.72 3.40 9.30
N ALA A 234 20.64 2.73 9.64
CA ALA A 234 19.85 1.95 8.70
C ALA A 234 19.18 2.84 7.63
N SER A 235 18.70 4.02 8.02
CA SER A 235 18.14 5.01 7.11
C SER A 235 19.17 5.54 6.13
N PHE A 236 20.35 5.94 6.61
CA PHE A 236 21.44 6.39 5.73
C PHE A 236 21.95 5.27 4.81
N ALA A 237 22.06 4.03 5.31
CA ALA A 237 22.47 2.89 4.51
C ALA A 237 21.50 2.62 3.35
N MET A 238 20.22 2.97 3.49
CA MET A 238 19.22 2.88 2.41
C MET A 238 19.25 4.11 1.49
N GLU A 239 19.36 5.31 2.06
CA GLU A 239 19.26 6.58 1.32
C GLU A 239 20.44 6.81 0.38
N ILE A 240 21.69 6.53 0.82
CA ILE A 240 22.88 6.76 0.01
C ILE A 240 22.85 5.97 -1.32
N PRO A 241 22.59 4.65 -1.36
CA PRO A 241 22.42 3.94 -2.62
C PRO A 241 21.27 4.47 -3.47
N SER A 242 20.15 4.84 -2.85
CA SER A 242 18.99 5.41 -3.58
C SER A 242 19.38 6.68 -4.33
N VAL A 243 20.10 7.60 -3.67
CA VAL A 243 20.61 8.84 -4.28
C VAL A 243 21.59 8.53 -5.40
N LEU A 244 22.50 7.57 -5.23
CA LEU A 244 23.46 7.17 -6.26
C LEU A 244 22.77 6.60 -7.51
N TYR A 245 21.74 5.76 -7.33
CA TYR A 245 20.95 5.24 -8.45
C TYR A 245 20.13 6.34 -9.12
N MET A 246 19.54 7.27 -8.36
CA MET A 246 18.85 8.43 -8.94
C MET A 246 19.83 9.29 -9.77
N LEU A 247 21.04 9.52 -9.27
CA LEU A 247 22.09 10.22 -10.01
C LEU A 247 22.47 9.46 -11.29
N ALA A 248 22.61 8.14 -11.21
CA ALA A 248 22.89 7.31 -12.39
C ALA A 248 21.77 7.39 -13.43
N GLN A 249 20.49 7.35 -13.00
CA GLN A 249 19.36 7.55 -13.89
C GLN A 249 19.37 8.93 -14.55
N PHE A 250 19.65 9.98 -13.77
CA PHE A 250 19.76 11.33 -14.28
C PHE A 250 20.88 11.43 -15.33
N ILE A 251 22.06 10.90 -15.04
CA ILE A 251 23.18 10.87 -15.99
C ILE A 251 22.82 10.12 -17.27
N VAL A 252 22.22 8.94 -17.16
CA VAL A 252 21.77 8.14 -18.32
C VAL A 252 20.81 8.95 -19.18
N ASN A 253 19.83 9.60 -18.57
CA ASN A 253 18.85 10.41 -19.28
C ASN A 253 19.49 11.61 -19.98
N LYS A 254 20.38 12.33 -19.31
CA LYS A 254 21.08 13.49 -19.91
C LYS A 254 22.05 13.09 -21.00
N LEU A 255 22.80 11.99 -20.83
CA LEU A 255 23.67 11.47 -21.87
C LEU A 255 22.89 10.97 -23.09
N THR A 256 21.77 10.27 -22.87
CA THR A 256 20.90 9.85 -24.00
C THR A 256 20.30 11.06 -24.70
N GLY A 257 19.86 12.06 -23.97
CA GLY A 257 19.38 13.32 -24.56
C GLY A 257 20.46 14.01 -25.39
N ALA A 258 21.67 14.12 -24.87
CA ALA A 258 22.80 14.66 -25.59
C ALA A 258 23.15 13.84 -26.85
N ALA A 259 23.11 12.50 -26.76
CA ALA A 259 23.34 11.61 -27.90
C ALA A 259 22.27 11.81 -28.99
N VAL A 260 20.99 11.93 -28.61
CA VAL A 260 19.89 12.25 -29.55
C VAL A 260 20.13 13.59 -30.22
N CYS A 261 20.51 14.63 -29.46
CA CYS A 261 20.79 15.96 -30.01
C CYS A 261 21.96 15.94 -30.97
N THR A 262 23.07 15.30 -30.57
CA THR A 262 24.26 15.20 -31.40
C THR A 262 23.98 14.42 -32.67
N ALA A 263 23.28 13.28 -32.59
CA ALA A 263 22.92 12.47 -33.76
C ALA A 263 22.00 13.25 -34.72
N ALA A 264 21.01 14.01 -34.21
CA ALA A 264 20.14 14.86 -35.03
C ALA A 264 20.96 15.89 -35.83
N ILE A 265 21.93 16.55 -35.17
CA ILE A 265 22.78 17.54 -35.80
C ILE A 265 23.70 16.87 -36.87
N VAL A 266 24.31 15.73 -36.55
CA VAL A 266 25.16 14.98 -37.50
C VAL A 266 24.37 14.54 -38.73
N PHE A 267 23.16 14.02 -38.54
CA PHE A 267 22.28 13.62 -39.69
C PHE A 267 21.82 14.81 -40.51
N TYR A 268 21.60 15.96 -39.91
CA TYR A 268 21.30 17.19 -40.63
C TYR A 268 22.50 17.64 -41.50
N PHE A 269 23.72 17.72 -40.93
CA PHE A 269 24.91 18.07 -41.71
C PHE A 269 25.27 17.04 -42.75
N GLY A 270 24.95 15.75 -42.54
CA GLY A 270 25.09 14.68 -43.51
C GLY A 270 24.03 14.70 -44.64
N GLY A 271 23.11 15.68 -44.63
CA GLY A 271 22.05 15.85 -45.64
C GLY A 271 20.97 14.76 -45.63
N THR A 272 20.95 13.91 -44.56
CA THR A 272 19.99 12.79 -44.44
C THR A 272 18.74 13.17 -43.63
N MET A 273 18.72 14.35 -43.01
CA MET A 273 17.60 14.85 -42.18
C MET A 273 17.32 16.31 -42.54
N GLU A 274 16.05 16.68 -42.64
CA GLU A 274 15.64 18.05 -42.82
C GLU A 274 15.80 18.88 -41.52
N LEU A 275 16.09 20.17 -41.64
CA LEU A 275 16.27 21.07 -40.49
C LEU A 275 15.05 21.08 -39.58
N THR A 276 13.83 21.03 -40.12
CA THR A 276 12.58 20.97 -39.38
C THR A 276 12.56 19.76 -38.46
N ASN A 277 12.89 18.58 -38.99
CA ASN A 277 12.93 17.32 -38.23
C ASN A 277 14.05 17.34 -37.15
N CYS A 278 15.22 17.89 -37.49
CA CYS A 278 16.31 18.08 -36.53
C CYS A 278 15.85 18.90 -35.31
N LEU A 279 15.25 20.07 -35.53
CA LEU A 279 14.76 20.93 -34.46
C LEU A 279 13.65 20.25 -33.63
N LEU A 280 12.77 19.48 -34.28
CA LEU A 280 11.74 18.72 -33.58
C LEU A 280 12.34 17.63 -32.69
N MET A 281 13.36 16.90 -33.15
CA MET A 281 14.04 15.88 -32.38
C MET A 281 14.71 16.47 -31.13
N LEU A 282 15.31 17.66 -31.24
CA LEU A 282 15.87 18.38 -30.10
C LEU A 282 14.78 18.67 -29.05
N ILE A 283 13.64 19.22 -29.46
CA ILE A 283 12.53 19.54 -28.56
C ILE A 283 11.95 18.27 -27.92
N CYS A 284 11.69 17.23 -28.73
CA CYS A 284 11.16 15.95 -28.25
C CYS A 284 12.07 15.29 -27.20
N SER A 285 13.40 15.35 -27.42
CA SER A 285 14.39 14.81 -26.50
C SER A 285 14.29 15.45 -25.13
N PHE A 286 14.25 16.77 -25.04
CA PHE A 286 14.12 17.47 -23.75
C PHE A 286 12.82 17.10 -23.00
N ILE A 287 11.69 17.11 -23.71
CA ILE A 287 10.39 16.80 -23.09
C ILE A 287 10.31 15.36 -22.61
N LEU A 288 10.82 14.40 -23.42
CA LEU A 288 10.80 12.97 -23.10
C LEU A 288 11.57 12.68 -21.82
N PHE A 289 12.82 13.13 -21.74
CA PHE A 289 13.68 12.81 -20.62
C PHE A 289 13.27 13.54 -19.33
N GLU A 290 12.69 14.75 -19.39
CA GLU A 290 12.08 15.44 -18.25
C GLU A 290 10.92 14.63 -17.65
N GLN A 291 10.04 14.09 -18.49
CA GLN A 291 8.92 13.27 -18.02
C GLN A 291 9.40 11.94 -17.42
N LEU A 292 10.47 11.38 -17.97
CA LEU A 292 11.06 10.14 -17.49
C LEU A 292 11.76 10.32 -16.15
N ASP A 293 12.49 11.41 -15.96
CA ASP A 293 13.12 11.80 -14.68
C ASP A 293 12.06 11.96 -13.58
N SER A 294 10.96 12.65 -13.89
CA SER A 294 9.84 12.83 -12.98
C SER A 294 9.20 11.49 -12.57
N ALA A 295 8.98 10.57 -13.54
CA ALA A 295 8.43 9.25 -13.25
C ALA A 295 9.41 8.38 -12.44
N GLY A 296 10.70 8.47 -12.71
CA GLY A 296 11.77 7.74 -12.01
C GLY A 296 11.86 8.11 -10.53
N SER A 297 11.75 9.40 -10.21
CA SER A 297 11.83 9.92 -8.85
C SER A 297 10.76 9.35 -7.91
N PHE A 298 9.59 8.98 -8.44
CA PHE A 298 8.51 8.35 -7.66
C PHE A 298 8.61 6.82 -7.58
N SER A 299 9.58 6.22 -8.27
CA SER A 299 9.72 4.77 -8.34
C SER A 299 10.01 4.14 -6.97
N SER A 300 10.79 4.80 -6.11
CA SER A 300 11.11 4.35 -4.76
C SER A 300 9.86 4.25 -3.86
N LEU A 301 8.88 5.11 -4.05
CA LEU A 301 7.64 5.12 -3.27
C LEU A 301 6.73 3.90 -3.54
N PHE A 302 6.93 3.17 -4.66
CA PHE A 302 6.21 1.90 -4.88
C PHE A 302 6.51 0.88 -3.79
N ARG A 303 7.69 0.95 -3.18
CA ARG A 303 8.06 0.06 -2.09
C ARG A 303 7.18 0.26 -0.85
N SER A 304 6.89 1.51 -0.50
CA SER A 304 6.00 1.82 0.62
C SER A 304 4.59 1.27 0.41
N ILE A 305 4.10 1.30 -0.85
CA ILE A 305 2.81 0.69 -1.21
C ILE A 305 2.87 -0.83 -1.04
N ASP A 306 3.93 -1.47 -1.52
CA ASP A 306 4.11 -2.93 -1.44
C ASP A 306 4.11 -3.41 0.02
N ILE A 307 4.87 -2.74 0.89
CA ILE A 307 4.91 -3.02 2.33
C ILE A 307 3.54 -2.80 2.99
N GLY A 308 2.85 -1.71 2.65
CA GLY A 308 1.53 -1.43 3.20
C GLY A 308 0.50 -2.49 2.82
N VAL A 309 0.51 -2.96 1.57
CA VAL A 309 -0.35 -4.06 1.10
C VAL A 309 -0.01 -5.37 1.82
N ASP A 310 1.28 -5.68 2.01
CA ASP A 310 1.69 -6.90 2.70
C ASP A 310 1.26 -6.91 4.16
N LYS A 311 1.42 -5.80 4.88
CA LYS A 311 0.96 -5.68 6.27
C LYS A 311 -0.56 -5.85 6.39
N ALA A 312 -1.33 -5.20 5.54
CA ALA A 312 -2.79 -5.35 5.55
C ALA A 312 -3.22 -6.79 5.23
N ASN A 313 -2.58 -7.41 4.23
CA ASN A 313 -2.87 -8.79 3.89
C ASN A 313 -2.39 -9.79 4.95
N ALA A 314 -1.34 -9.49 5.72
CA ALA A 314 -0.90 -10.33 6.83
C ALA A 314 -1.99 -10.44 7.91
N ILE A 315 -2.66 -9.34 8.24
CA ILE A 315 -3.79 -9.35 9.19
C ILE A 315 -4.95 -10.17 8.61
N LEU A 316 -5.31 -9.96 7.34
CA LEU A 316 -6.43 -10.65 6.70
C LEU A 316 -6.20 -12.15 6.42
N ARG A 317 -4.94 -12.62 6.48
CA ARG A 317 -4.59 -14.05 6.32
C ARG A 317 -4.69 -14.85 7.60
N VAL A 318 -4.82 -14.21 8.73
CA VAL A 318 -5.02 -14.92 10.00
C VAL A 318 -6.36 -15.64 9.91
N GLU A 319 -6.36 -16.94 10.19
CA GLU A 319 -7.59 -17.74 10.12
C GLU A 319 -8.60 -17.27 11.16
N PRO A 320 -9.83 -16.96 10.74
CA PRO A 320 -10.90 -16.60 11.67
C PRO A 320 -11.30 -17.84 12.48
N MET A 321 -11.94 -17.62 13.62
CA MET A 321 -12.57 -18.70 14.37
C MET A 321 -13.65 -19.37 13.50
N ASP A 322 -13.85 -20.67 13.72
CA ASP A 322 -14.97 -21.40 13.15
C ASP A 322 -16.28 -20.83 13.71
N ILE A 323 -17.05 -20.13 12.85
CA ILE A 323 -18.33 -19.51 13.18
C ILE A 323 -19.51 -20.25 12.56
N ASP A 324 -19.24 -21.31 11.81
CA ASP A 324 -20.27 -22.14 11.15
C ASP A 324 -20.86 -23.10 12.17
N GLY A 325 -21.77 -22.61 13.00
CA GLY A 325 -22.53 -23.40 13.96
C GLY A 325 -23.92 -23.74 13.44
N GLU A 326 -24.49 -24.85 13.93
CA GLU A 326 -25.91 -25.15 13.73
C GLU A 326 -26.75 -24.46 14.81
N GLU A 327 -27.92 -23.97 14.43
CA GLU A 327 -28.87 -23.38 15.36
C GLU A 327 -29.51 -24.53 16.17
N LEU A 328 -29.16 -24.62 17.47
CA LEU A 328 -29.70 -25.62 18.38
C LEU A 328 -30.82 -24.99 19.21
N ALA A 329 -31.97 -25.63 19.23
CA ALA A 329 -33.09 -25.32 20.14
C ALA A 329 -33.25 -26.47 21.17
N PRO A 330 -32.37 -26.52 22.20
CA PRO A 330 -32.44 -27.61 23.19
C PRO A 330 -33.68 -27.47 24.06
N GLU A 331 -34.42 -28.58 24.28
CA GLU A 331 -35.52 -28.63 25.21
C GLU A 331 -35.11 -28.48 26.67
N ARG A 332 -33.84 -28.91 26.98
CA ARG A 332 -33.20 -28.76 28.28
C ARG A 332 -31.80 -28.18 28.07
N VAL A 333 -31.41 -27.28 28.96
CA VAL A 333 -30.09 -26.59 28.91
C VAL A 333 -29.22 -27.13 30.05
N ASP A 334 -28.72 -28.37 29.89
CA ASP A 334 -27.76 -28.96 30.80
C ASP A 334 -26.35 -28.83 30.19
N ILE A 335 -25.38 -28.27 30.94
CA ILE A 335 -24.01 -28.15 30.49
C ILE A 335 -23.14 -29.12 31.22
N ALA A 336 -22.58 -30.10 30.53
CA ALA A 336 -21.62 -31.05 31.05
C ALA A 336 -20.22 -30.76 30.42
N LEU A 337 -19.22 -30.59 31.24
CA LEU A 337 -17.84 -30.43 30.85
C LEU A 337 -17.05 -31.68 31.27
N SER A 338 -16.48 -32.39 30.31
CA SER A 338 -15.67 -33.57 30.55
C SER A 338 -14.32 -33.47 29.87
N HIS A 339 -13.24 -33.55 30.62
CA HIS A 339 -11.86 -33.48 30.13
C HIS A 339 -11.58 -32.26 29.21
N VAL A 340 -12.06 -31.07 29.59
CA VAL A 340 -11.87 -29.83 28.80
C VAL A 340 -10.52 -29.22 29.18
N ASN A 341 -9.61 -29.18 28.21
CA ASN A 341 -8.34 -28.49 28.33
C ASN A 341 -8.31 -27.34 27.33
N PHE A 342 -8.01 -26.16 27.80
CA PHE A 342 -7.85 -24.99 26.93
C PHE A 342 -6.52 -24.27 27.21
N SER A 343 -5.78 -23.96 26.15
CA SER A 343 -4.51 -23.24 26.23
C SER A 343 -4.41 -22.19 25.13
N TYR A 344 -3.80 -21.05 25.46
CA TYR A 344 -3.25 -20.12 24.48
C TYR A 344 -1.77 -20.44 24.28
N ASP A 345 -1.40 -20.80 23.06
CA ASP A 345 -0.06 -21.25 22.70
C ASP A 345 0.42 -22.42 23.61
N SER A 346 1.44 -22.20 24.43
CA SER A 346 2.02 -23.22 25.32
C SER A 346 1.55 -23.13 26.77
N LYS A 347 0.73 -22.13 27.14
CA LYS A 347 0.28 -21.94 28.52
C LYS A 347 -1.12 -22.50 28.70
N PRO A 348 -1.30 -23.58 29.50
CA PRO A 348 -2.64 -24.05 29.84
C PRO A 348 -3.36 -23.02 30.70
N ILE A 349 -4.60 -22.70 30.32
CA ILE A 349 -5.44 -21.71 30.99
C ILE A 349 -6.58 -22.39 31.72
N LEU A 350 -7.14 -23.43 31.12
CA LEU A 350 -8.24 -24.19 31.69
C LEU A 350 -7.94 -25.69 31.60
N GLN A 351 -8.07 -26.40 32.73
CA GLN A 351 -8.02 -27.82 32.81
C GLN A 351 -9.18 -28.29 33.70
N ILE A 352 -10.19 -28.89 33.10
CA ILE A 352 -11.38 -29.41 33.78
C ILE A 352 -11.48 -30.89 33.49
N ASP A 353 -11.38 -31.72 34.51
CA ASP A 353 -11.48 -33.18 34.36
C ASP A 353 -12.93 -33.63 34.22
N GLU A 354 -13.81 -33.27 35.13
CA GLU A 354 -15.26 -33.49 35.04
C GLU A 354 -16.03 -32.48 35.87
N LYS A 355 -17.01 -31.76 35.24
CA LYS A 355 -17.97 -30.91 35.97
C LYS A 355 -19.33 -30.99 35.33
N ASN A 356 -20.37 -31.20 36.12
CA ASN A 356 -21.76 -31.26 35.70
C ASN A 356 -22.55 -30.12 36.34
N SER A 357 -23.41 -29.47 35.58
CA SER A 357 -24.14 -28.23 35.99
C SER A 357 -25.24 -28.44 37.04
N ASP A 358 -25.58 -29.68 37.36
CA ASP A 358 -26.75 -29.96 38.23
C ASP A 358 -26.54 -29.69 39.73
N SER A 359 -25.31 -29.63 40.23
CA SER A 359 -25.06 -29.49 41.68
C SER A 359 -24.39 -28.22 42.17
N GLU A 360 -23.71 -27.44 41.29
CA GLU A 360 -22.90 -26.30 41.78
C GLU A 360 -22.81 -25.12 40.76
N ARG A 361 -23.97 -24.49 40.51
CA ARG A 361 -24.03 -23.30 39.65
C ARG A 361 -23.14 -22.14 40.14
N SER A 362 -22.86 -22.11 41.44
CA SER A 362 -21.99 -21.10 42.07
C SER A 362 -20.49 -21.36 41.87
N ASP A 363 -20.08 -22.64 41.82
CA ASP A 363 -18.66 -22.99 41.77
C ASP A 363 -18.06 -22.89 40.37
N LEU A 364 -18.86 -23.15 39.31
CA LEU A 364 -18.45 -22.96 37.95
C LEU A 364 -18.19 -21.47 37.63
N LEU A 365 -19.01 -20.58 38.20
CA LEU A 365 -18.82 -19.14 38.10
C LEU A 365 -17.67 -18.63 38.98
N SER A 366 -17.43 -19.25 40.16
CA SER A 366 -16.35 -18.88 41.07
C SER A 366 -14.98 -19.29 40.49
N ASP A 367 -14.88 -20.47 39.89
CA ASP A 367 -13.65 -20.92 39.25
C ASP A 367 -13.29 -20.07 38.03
N ILE A 368 -14.29 -19.63 37.23
CA ILE A 368 -14.10 -18.69 36.10
C ILE A 368 -13.75 -17.27 36.62
N GLN A 369 -14.23 -16.89 37.82
CA GLN A 369 -13.93 -15.59 38.44
C GLN A 369 -12.58 -15.53 39.17
N GLN A 370 -12.02 -16.68 39.57
CA GLN A 370 -10.77 -16.77 40.34
C GLN A 370 -9.51 -16.55 39.49
N TYR A 371 -9.63 -16.62 38.14
CA TYR A 371 -8.55 -16.27 37.24
C TYR A 371 -8.51 -14.75 36.97
N PRO A 372 -7.32 -14.13 36.90
CA PRO A 372 -7.21 -12.70 36.72
C PRO A 372 -7.97 -12.24 35.49
N ARG A 373 -8.77 -11.21 35.70
CA ARG A 373 -9.84 -10.68 34.79
C ARG A 373 -9.45 -10.42 33.34
N THR A 374 -8.20 -10.46 32.99
CA THR A 374 -7.71 -10.04 31.68
C THR A 374 -7.58 -11.16 30.66
N ASP A 375 -7.19 -12.39 31.06
CA ASP A 375 -6.77 -13.38 30.09
C ASP A 375 -7.75 -14.55 29.88
N CYS A 376 -8.49 -14.94 30.90
CA CYS A 376 -9.36 -16.11 30.84
C CYS A 376 -10.77 -15.84 30.30
N LEU A 377 -11.28 -14.62 30.47
CA LEU A 377 -12.64 -14.24 30.06
C LEU A 377 -12.83 -14.16 28.54
N THR A 378 -11.75 -14.10 27.77
CA THR A 378 -11.81 -13.85 26.35
C THR A 378 -12.02 -15.10 25.51
N GLY A 379 -11.44 -16.23 25.88
CA GLY A 379 -11.68 -17.51 25.16
C GLY A 379 -13.03 -18.16 25.54
N ALA A 380 -13.34 -18.14 26.85
CA ALA A 380 -14.64 -18.62 27.37
C ALA A 380 -15.82 -17.65 27.07
N ARG A 381 -15.56 -16.36 26.87
CA ARG A 381 -16.62 -15.38 26.52
C ARG A 381 -17.24 -15.59 25.17
N VAL A 382 -16.53 -16.12 24.19
CA VAL A 382 -17.12 -16.38 22.86
C VAL A 382 -18.09 -17.55 22.94
N ALA A 383 -17.83 -18.55 23.78
CA ALA A 383 -18.77 -19.64 24.03
C ALA A 383 -19.81 -19.32 25.12
N ALA A 384 -19.50 -18.46 26.09
CA ALA A 384 -20.32 -18.18 27.26
C ALA A 384 -20.95 -16.78 27.30
N LEU A 385 -20.68 -15.87 26.36
CA LEU A 385 -21.33 -14.56 26.29
C LEU A 385 -22.88 -14.63 26.25
N PRO A 386 -23.52 -15.58 25.54
CA PRO A 386 -24.93 -15.81 25.63
C PRO A 386 -25.36 -16.27 27.05
N ILE A 387 -24.54 -17.09 27.70
CA ILE A 387 -24.84 -17.66 29.03
C ILE A 387 -24.71 -16.59 30.10
N TYR A 388 -23.69 -15.71 30.02
CA TYR A 388 -23.50 -14.64 30.99
C TYR A 388 -24.56 -13.53 30.89
N PHE A 389 -25.05 -13.22 29.67
CA PHE A 389 -26.14 -12.26 29.47
C PHE A 389 -27.48 -12.82 29.96
N PHE A 390 -27.69 -14.12 29.89
CA PHE A 390 -28.90 -14.77 30.37
C PHE A 390 -28.98 -14.83 31.91
N PHE A 391 -27.84 -14.88 32.61
CA PHE A 391 -27.78 -15.02 34.06
C PHE A 391 -27.63 -13.69 34.84
N LEU A 392 -27.15 -12.61 34.21
CA LEU A 392 -26.94 -11.32 34.90
C LEU A 392 -28.07 -10.30 34.74
N TYR A 393 -29.03 -10.54 33.85
CA TYR A 393 -30.22 -9.69 33.70
C TYR A 393 -31.49 -10.53 33.90
N PRO A 394 -32.05 -10.51 35.14
CA PRO A 394 -33.41 -10.98 35.33
C PRO A 394 -34.36 -9.98 34.70
N GLN A 395 -35.10 -10.46 33.70
CA GLN A 395 -36.30 -9.87 33.13
C GLN A 395 -36.65 -8.45 33.61
N SER A 396 -36.30 -7.43 32.86
CA SER A 396 -37.08 -6.22 32.82
C SER A 396 -36.82 -5.42 31.52
N GLN A 397 -37.86 -5.23 30.79
CA GLN A 397 -38.17 -4.13 29.87
C GLN A 397 -37.77 -4.17 28.40
N TYR A 398 -37.09 -5.20 27.87
CA TYR A 398 -36.98 -5.32 26.40
C TYR A 398 -37.36 -6.73 25.99
N GLY A 399 -38.27 -6.85 24.99
CA GLY A 399 -38.73 -8.12 24.45
C GLY A 399 -37.56 -9.06 24.05
N PRO A 400 -37.82 -10.38 23.92
CA PRO A 400 -36.76 -11.35 23.77
C PRO A 400 -35.92 -11.03 22.53
N PRO A 401 -34.62 -10.72 22.67
CA PRO A 401 -33.76 -10.84 21.51
C PRO A 401 -33.76 -12.31 21.14
N GLU A 402 -34.03 -12.62 19.87
CA GLU A 402 -33.81 -13.96 19.31
C GLU A 402 -32.38 -14.38 19.68
N ALA A 403 -32.26 -15.21 20.67
CA ALA A 403 -30.96 -15.71 21.14
C ALA A 403 -30.51 -16.77 20.15
N ARG A 404 -29.71 -16.37 19.16
CA ARG A 404 -28.98 -17.30 18.31
C ARG A 404 -27.76 -17.78 19.08
N VAL A 405 -27.83 -18.99 19.58
CA VAL A 405 -26.68 -19.65 20.24
C VAL A 405 -25.88 -20.36 19.14
N TYR A 406 -24.69 -19.80 18.83
CA TYR A 406 -23.74 -20.48 17.96
C TYR A 406 -22.83 -21.34 18.82
N CYS A 407 -23.02 -22.64 18.78
CA CYS A 407 -22.16 -23.61 19.45
C CYS A 407 -21.53 -24.55 18.43
N ARG A 408 -20.33 -24.26 18.00
CA ARG A 408 -19.44 -25.26 17.42
C ARG A 408 -17.99 -24.91 17.72
N THR A 409 -17.42 -25.63 18.64
CA THR A 409 -15.96 -25.64 18.84
C THR A 409 -15.39 -26.94 18.29
N LYS A 410 -14.71 -26.89 17.15
CA LYS A 410 -13.82 -27.97 16.74
C LYS A 410 -12.52 -27.84 17.53
N PHE A 411 -12.41 -28.63 18.58
CA PHE A 411 -11.11 -28.83 19.24
C PHE A 411 -10.29 -29.82 18.44
N VAL A 412 -9.09 -29.41 18.03
CA VAL A 412 -8.13 -30.25 17.33
C VAL A 412 -7.32 -31.06 18.37
N THR A 413 -7.97 -31.99 19.08
CA THR A 413 -7.35 -33.15 19.71
C THR A 413 -8.46 -34.10 20.25
N PRO A 414 -8.29 -35.41 20.24
CA PRO A 414 -9.34 -36.38 20.57
C PRO A 414 -9.56 -36.50 22.07
N PRO A 415 -10.71 -36.98 22.50
CA PRO A 415 -12.04 -36.47 22.35
C PRO A 415 -12.55 -35.80 23.63
N ALA A 416 -12.79 -34.53 23.60
CA ALA A 416 -13.63 -33.90 24.60
C ALA A 416 -15.02 -33.73 23.99
N SER A 417 -16.03 -34.31 24.60
CA SER A 417 -17.42 -34.08 24.20
C SER A 417 -18.00 -32.94 25.02
N LEU A 418 -18.32 -31.84 24.37
CA LEU A 418 -19.20 -30.84 24.94
C LEU A 418 -20.63 -31.28 24.60
N ILE A 419 -21.39 -31.70 25.60
CA ILE A 419 -22.82 -32.03 25.44
C ILE A 419 -23.58 -30.85 26.02
N VAL A 420 -24.37 -30.20 25.18
CA VAL A 420 -25.29 -29.14 25.59
C VAL A 420 -26.70 -29.70 25.66
#